data_7f50a5d9f80f541fc542211c4e7c6143
#
_entry.id   7f50a5d9f80f541fc542211c4e7c6143
#
_cell.length_a   1.000
_cell.length_b   1.000
_cell.length_c   1.000
_cell.angle_alpha   90.00
_cell.angle_beta   90.00
_cell.angle_gamma   90.00
#
_symmetry.space_group_name_H-M   'P 1'
#
loop_
_entity.id
_entity.type
_entity.pdbx_description
1 polymer ?
#
loop_
_entity_poly.entity_id
_entity_poly.type
_entity_poly.pdbx_seq_one_letter_code
_entity_poly.pdbx_strand_id
1 'polypeptide(L)'
;MKQGRYPYQSWRQQWTEKDEEIVLSALKATGTEHLQDRPVDELSGGQRQRAWIAMTLAQDTDIILLDEPTTYLDLTHQIDVLDLLFELNQQQKRTIIMVLHDINLACRYADHIITVRDRGVYRQGKPEEIMTTDLVSHVFDLDCQMTADPIFGTPLCIPYGKGRKI
;
A
#
# COMPACT_ATOMS: atom_id res chain seq x y z
N MET A 1 2.79 15.75 10.14
CA MET A 1 3.09 16.00 8.71
C MET A 1 4.46 16.64 8.49
N LYS A 2 4.81 17.71 9.19
CA LYS A 2 6.11 18.39 9.05
C LYS A 2 7.34 17.47 9.18
N GLN A 3 7.21 16.36 9.92
CA GLN A 3 8.28 15.35 10.08
C GLN A 3 8.72 14.72 8.75
N GLY A 4 7.86 14.63 7.74
CA GLY A 4 8.24 14.17 6.41
C GLY A 4 9.30 15.04 5.74
N ARG A 5 9.43 16.31 6.14
CA ARG A 5 10.43 17.25 5.62
C ARG A 5 11.75 17.28 6.39
N TYR A 6 11.86 16.54 7.52
CA TYR A 6 13.11 16.53 8.32
C TYR A 6 14.37 16.18 7.53
N PRO A 7 14.38 15.27 6.55
CA PRO A 7 15.58 14.99 5.77
C PRO A 7 16.14 16.19 5.02
N TYR A 8 15.31 17.20 4.76
CA TYR A 8 15.67 18.42 4.01
C TYR A 8 15.96 19.61 4.92
N GLN A 9 15.76 19.48 6.23
CA GLN A 9 15.99 20.52 7.22
C GLN A 9 17.37 20.35 7.85
N SER A 10 18.13 21.44 7.93
CA SER A 10 19.37 21.52 8.71
C SER A 10 19.15 22.46 9.90
N TRP A 11 20.05 22.42 10.90
CA TRP A 11 19.97 23.33 12.03
C TRP A 11 20.00 24.82 11.66
N ARG A 12 20.42 25.16 10.42
CA ARG A 12 20.42 26.51 9.84
C ARG A 12 19.27 26.77 8.88
N GLN A 13 18.66 25.72 8.34
CA GLN A 13 17.62 25.85 7.32
C GLN A 13 16.26 25.61 8.00
N GLN A 14 15.60 26.71 8.31
CA GLN A 14 14.25 26.71 8.88
C GLN A 14 13.22 26.26 7.83
N TRP A 15 12.02 26.01 8.29
CA TRP A 15 10.85 25.74 7.47
C TRP A 15 10.67 26.78 6.36
N THR A 16 10.52 26.32 5.12
CA THR A 16 10.39 27.19 3.94
C THR A 16 8.96 27.15 3.40
N GLU A 17 8.60 28.15 2.58
CA GLU A 17 7.33 28.16 1.84
C GLU A 17 7.18 26.91 0.96
N LYS A 18 8.27 26.45 0.34
CA LYS A 18 8.30 25.22 -0.45
C LYS A 18 7.95 23.98 0.40
N ASP A 19 8.43 23.91 1.64
CA ASP A 19 8.08 22.80 2.54
C ASP A 19 6.58 22.81 2.88
N GLU A 20 6.01 24.01 3.07
CA GLU A 20 4.56 24.17 3.31
C GLU A 20 3.75 23.70 2.10
N GLU A 21 4.11 24.13 0.88
CA GLU A 21 3.45 23.71 -0.36
C GLU A 21 3.47 22.19 -0.54
N ILE A 22 4.63 21.54 -0.30
CA ILE A 22 4.76 20.10 -0.42
C ILE A 22 3.87 19.37 0.61
N VAL A 23 3.84 19.83 1.85
CA VAL A 23 3.00 19.23 2.90
C VAL A 23 1.53 19.41 2.57
N LEU A 24 1.09 20.60 2.14
CA LEU A 24 -0.29 20.85 1.73
C LEU A 24 -0.69 19.99 0.54
N SER A 25 0.20 19.84 -0.45
CA SER A 25 -0.02 18.95 -1.60
C SER A 25 -0.19 17.48 -1.16
N ALA A 26 0.65 17.02 -0.23
CA ALA A 26 0.55 15.66 0.31
C ALA A 26 -0.76 15.41 1.08
N LEU A 27 -1.19 16.40 1.91
CA LEU A 27 -2.46 16.34 2.62
C LEU A 27 -3.65 16.29 1.65
N LYS A 28 -3.61 17.12 0.60
CA LYS A 28 -4.63 17.15 -0.44
C LYS A 28 -4.70 15.82 -1.19
N ALA A 29 -3.56 15.29 -1.61
CA ALA A 29 -3.46 14.02 -2.32
C ALA A 29 -4.03 12.84 -1.53
N THR A 30 -4.00 12.91 -0.20
CA THR A 30 -4.55 11.87 0.70
C THR A 30 -5.94 12.19 1.26
N GLY A 31 -6.53 13.35 0.89
CA GLY A 31 -7.82 13.80 1.40
C GLY A 31 -7.85 14.10 2.90
N THR A 32 -6.69 14.46 3.48
CA THR A 32 -6.53 14.69 4.93
C THR A 32 -6.32 16.14 5.33
N GLU A 33 -6.52 17.11 4.43
CA GLU A 33 -6.39 18.55 4.71
C GLU A 33 -7.20 19.00 5.93
N HIS A 34 -8.44 18.51 6.03
CA HIS A 34 -9.36 18.87 7.13
C HIS A 34 -8.93 18.32 8.51
N LEU A 35 -7.89 17.49 8.54
CA LEU A 35 -7.35 16.87 9.76
C LEU A 35 -6.01 17.48 10.21
N GLN A 36 -5.50 18.50 9.51
CA GLN A 36 -4.15 19.02 9.70
C GLN A 36 -3.86 19.48 11.14
N ASP A 37 -4.86 20.01 11.83
CA ASP A 37 -4.75 20.53 13.19
C ASP A 37 -5.16 19.53 14.28
N ARG A 38 -5.55 18.30 13.89
CA ARG A 38 -5.93 17.26 14.85
C ARG A 38 -4.71 16.44 15.31
N PRO A 39 -4.62 16.11 16.59
CA PRO A 39 -3.67 15.13 17.10
C PRO A 39 -3.87 13.77 16.41
N VAL A 40 -2.75 13.09 16.07
CA VAL A 40 -2.80 11.79 15.38
C VAL A 40 -3.54 10.73 16.20
N ASP A 41 -3.50 10.83 17.53
CA ASP A 41 -4.14 9.88 18.43
C ASP A 41 -5.68 9.99 18.44
N GLU A 42 -6.22 11.12 17.97
CA GLU A 42 -7.66 11.34 17.82
C GLU A 42 -8.21 10.90 16.46
N LEU A 43 -7.35 10.43 15.55
CA LEU A 43 -7.74 9.98 14.22
C LEU A 43 -8.23 8.53 14.27
N SER A 44 -9.24 8.22 13.42
CA SER A 44 -9.62 6.83 13.16
C SER A 44 -8.46 6.06 12.50
N GLY A 45 -8.52 4.72 12.50
CA GLY A 45 -7.48 3.89 11.88
C GLY A 45 -7.19 4.28 10.43
N GLY A 46 -8.23 4.40 9.60
CA GLY A 46 -8.10 4.81 8.19
C GLY A 46 -7.58 6.25 8.02
N GLN A 47 -8.06 7.20 8.84
CA GLN A 47 -7.55 8.58 8.84
C GLN A 47 -6.07 8.63 9.23
N ARG A 48 -5.69 7.87 10.25
CA ARG A 48 -4.30 7.77 10.70
C ARG A 48 -3.42 7.20 9.60
N GLN A 49 -3.86 6.13 8.92
CA GLN A 49 -3.12 5.53 7.82
C GLN A 49 -2.92 6.51 6.65
N ARG A 50 -3.97 7.21 6.23
CA ARG A 50 -3.86 8.26 5.20
C ARG A 50 -2.93 9.40 5.63
N ALA A 51 -2.95 9.77 6.91
CA ALA A 51 -2.04 10.77 7.46
C ALA A 51 -0.57 10.31 7.42
N TRP A 52 -0.29 9.03 7.64
CA TRP A 52 1.06 8.47 7.52
C TRP A 52 1.53 8.42 6.06
N ILE A 53 0.63 8.05 5.14
CA ILE A 53 0.93 8.10 3.70
C ILE A 53 1.23 9.55 3.29
N ALA A 54 0.45 10.54 3.75
CA ALA A 54 0.73 11.96 3.49
C ALA A 54 2.11 12.39 4.02
N MET A 55 2.51 11.91 5.21
CA MET A 55 3.84 12.18 5.75
C MET A 55 4.95 11.57 4.88
N THR A 56 4.73 10.38 4.34
CA THR A 56 5.66 9.72 3.42
C THR A 56 5.74 10.48 2.09
N LEU A 57 4.59 10.91 1.54
CA LEU A 57 4.53 11.74 0.32
C LEU A 57 5.25 13.08 0.50
N ALA A 58 5.18 13.67 1.70
CA ALA A 58 5.86 14.92 2.02
C ALA A 58 7.41 14.78 2.01
N GLN A 59 7.96 13.57 1.97
CA GLN A 59 9.38 13.37 1.71
C GLN A 59 9.77 13.70 0.26
N ASP A 60 8.79 13.74 -0.65
CA ASP A 60 8.97 14.11 -2.06
C ASP A 60 10.05 13.26 -2.76
N THR A 61 9.95 11.96 -2.61
CA THR A 61 10.84 10.95 -3.21
C THR A 61 10.16 10.25 -4.38
N ASP A 62 10.93 9.79 -5.37
CA ASP A 62 10.40 9.03 -6.52
C ASP A 62 9.94 7.62 -6.12
N ILE A 63 10.50 7.07 -5.04
CA ILE A 63 10.19 5.74 -4.52
C ILE A 63 9.57 5.88 -3.13
N ILE A 64 8.44 5.21 -2.93
CA ILE A 64 7.70 5.13 -1.67
C ILE A 64 7.76 3.69 -1.18
N LEU A 65 8.19 3.51 0.07
CA LEU A 65 8.22 2.22 0.73
C LEU A 65 7.17 2.20 1.84
N LEU A 66 6.27 1.21 1.81
CA LEU A 66 5.21 1.04 2.78
C LEU A 66 5.25 -0.39 3.33
N ASP A 67 5.37 -0.50 4.64
CA ASP A 67 5.32 -1.78 5.33
C ASP A 67 3.92 -1.99 5.87
N GLU A 68 3.21 -2.99 5.32
CA GLU A 68 1.86 -3.39 5.69
C GLU A 68 0.85 -2.23 5.79
N PRO A 69 0.65 -1.42 4.74
CA PRO A 69 -0.18 -0.20 4.83
C PRO A 69 -1.67 -0.48 5.06
N THR A 70 -2.11 -1.73 4.97
CA THR A 70 -3.51 -2.13 5.14
C THR A 70 -3.78 -2.90 6.43
N THR A 71 -2.75 -3.22 7.21
CA THR A 71 -2.88 -3.99 8.47
C THR A 71 -3.69 -3.21 9.51
N TYR A 72 -4.55 -3.90 10.25
CA TYR A 72 -5.49 -3.36 11.25
C TYR A 72 -6.62 -2.47 10.68
N LEU A 73 -6.82 -2.47 9.36
CA LEU A 73 -7.95 -1.79 8.73
C LEU A 73 -9.05 -2.81 8.37
N ASP A 74 -10.31 -2.39 8.43
CA ASP A 74 -11.40 -3.15 7.84
C ASP A 74 -11.33 -3.12 6.30
N LEU A 75 -12.08 -3.99 5.64
CA LEU A 75 -12.01 -4.17 4.19
C LEU A 75 -12.24 -2.87 3.41
N THR A 76 -13.18 -2.03 3.86
CA THR A 76 -13.49 -0.75 3.19
C THR A 76 -12.28 0.16 3.23
N HIS A 77 -11.67 0.33 4.39
CA HIS A 77 -10.49 1.19 4.55
C HIS A 77 -9.23 0.61 3.88
N GLN A 78 -9.11 -0.72 3.78
CA GLN A 78 -8.02 -1.36 3.00
C GLN A 78 -8.13 -0.97 1.52
N ILE A 79 -9.32 -1.11 0.93
CA ILE A 79 -9.58 -0.73 -0.46
C ILE A 79 -9.33 0.76 -0.67
N ASP A 80 -9.85 1.63 0.20
CA ASP A 80 -9.64 3.08 0.12
C ASP A 80 -8.16 3.48 0.11
N VAL A 81 -7.33 2.79 0.89
CA VAL A 81 -5.87 3.03 0.95
C VAL A 81 -5.19 2.54 -0.32
N LEU A 82 -5.56 1.35 -0.82
CA LEU A 82 -4.96 0.79 -2.03
C LEU A 82 -5.37 1.57 -3.28
N ASP A 83 -6.62 2.01 -3.38
CA ASP A 83 -7.09 2.89 -4.46
C ASP A 83 -6.32 4.22 -4.45
N LEU A 84 -6.14 4.83 -3.28
CA LEU A 84 -5.32 6.02 -3.13
C LEU A 84 -3.88 5.80 -3.63
N LEU A 85 -3.24 4.71 -3.24
CA LEU A 85 -1.87 4.40 -3.66
C LEU A 85 -1.79 4.14 -5.17
N PHE A 86 -2.78 3.45 -5.74
CA PHE A 86 -2.89 3.22 -7.17
C PHE A 86 -3.02 4.55 -7.92
N GLU A 87 -3.91 5.44 -7.50
CA GLU A 87 -4.07 6.77 -8.11
C GLU A 87 -2.78 7.59 -8.03
N LEU A 88 -2.09 7.59 -6.91
CA LEU A 88 -0.81 8.27 -6.74
C LEU A 88 0.27 7.73 -7.71
N ASN A 89 0.33 6.41 -7.89
CA ASN A 89 1.23 5.80 -8.88
C ASN A 89 0.87 6.26 -10.31
N GLN A 90 -0.42 6.20 -10.69
CA GLN A 90 -0.87 6.57 -12.04
C GLN A 90 -0.68 8.06 -12.35
N GLN A 91 -0.99 8.94 -11.40
CA GLN A 91 -0.97 10.39 -11.60
C GLN A 91 0.44 10.99 -11.43
N GLN A 92 1.19 10.53 -10.44
CA GLN A 92 2.49 11.10 -10.08
C GLN A 92 3.67 10.27 -10.58
N LYS A 93 3.42 9.10 -11.19
CA LYS A 93 4.44 8.17 -11.72
C LYS A 93 5.48 7.74 -10.67
N ARG A 94 5.12 7.76 -9.41
CA ARG A 94 5.98 7.31 -8.32
C ARG A 94 6.02 5.79 -8.26
N THR A 95 7.17 5.22 -7.99
CA THR A 95 7.29 3.79 -7.70
C THR A 95 6.85 3.52 -6.27
N ILE A 96 5.86 2.66 -6.09
CA ILE A 96 5.36 2.27 -4.76
C ILE A 96 5.73 0.81 -4.52
N ILE A 97 6.48 0.56 -3.46
CA ILE A 97 6.83 -0.78 -3.00
C ILE A 97 6.14 -0.98 -1.66
N MET A 98 5.31 -2.01 -1.55
CA MET A 98 4.56 -2.28 -0.32
C MET A 98 4.55 -3.76 0.03
N VAL A 99 4.50 -4.07 1.31
CA VAL A 99 4.27 -5.42 1.82
C VAL A 99 2.77 -5.61 2.00
N LEU A 100 2.21 -6.65 1.42
CA LEU A 100 0.80 -7.02 1.58
C LEU A 100 0.69 -8.48 1.99
N HIS A 101 -0.27 -8.79 2.87
CA HIS A 101 -0.58 -10.15 3.30
C HIS A 101 -1.75 -10.77 2.53
N ASP A 102 -2.63 -9.96 1.96
CA ASP A 102 -3.73 -10.43 1.14
C ASP A 102 -3.27 -10.65 -0.32
N ILE A 103 -3.25 -11.92 -0.73
CA ILE A 103 -2.81 -12.34 -2.07
C ILE A 103 -3.71 -11.74 -3.15
N ASN A 104 -5.02 -11.67 -2.92
CA ASN A 104 -5.97 -11.18 -3.91
C ASN A 104 -5.85 -9.66 -4.09
N LEU A 105 -5.64 -8.93 -3.01
CA LEU A 105 -5.35 -7.49 -3.09
C LEU A 105 -4.00 -7.24 -3.75
N ALA A 106 -2.97 -8.04 -3.44
CA ALA A 106 -1.68 -7.94 -4.12
C ALA A 106 -1.83 -8.18 -5.64
N CYS A 107 -2.57 -9.21 -6.07
CA CYS A 107 -2.83 -9.48 -7.49
C CYS A 107 -3.60 -8.36 -8.18
N ARG A 108 -4.51 -7.69 -7.48
CA ARG A 108 -5.36 -6.63 -8.04
C ARG A 108 -4.64 -5.31 -8.25
N TYR A 109 -3.74 -4.94 -7.34
CA TYR A 109 -3.15 -3.60 -7.31
C TYR A 109 -1.69 -3.54 -7.76
N ALA A 110 -0.96 -4.67 -7.78
CA ALA A 110 0.45 -4.66 -8.14
C ALA A 110 0.68 -4.90 -9.63
N ASP A 111 1.54 -4.08 -10.25
CA ASP A 111 2.08 -4.33 -11.59
C ASP A 111 3.13 -5.45 -11.57
N HIS A 112 3.79 -5.64 -10.41
CA HIS A 112 4.86 -6.61 -10.21
C HIS A 112 4.82 -7.13 -8.78
N ILE A 113 4.87 -8.45 -8.61
CA ILE A 113 4.89 -9.11 -7.31
C ILE A 113 6.25 -9.77 -7.09
N ILE A 114 6.77 -9.62 -5.87
CA ILE A 114 7.96 -10.32 -5.39
C ILE A 114 7.51 -11.21 -4.23
N THR A 115 7.61 -12.53 -4.40
CA THR A 115 7.32 -13.47 -3.33
C THR A 115 8.60 -13.85 -2.58
N VAL A 116 8.51 -13.89 -1.26
CA VAL A 116 9.65 -14.18 -0.38
C VAL A 116 9.37 -15.46 0.42
N ARG A 117 10.33 -16.38 0.43
CA ARG A 117 10.33 -17.58 1.25
C ARG A 117 11.74 -17.86 1.76
N ASP A 118 11.88 -18.34 2.97
CA ASP A 118 13.19 -18.72 3.57
C ASP A 118 14.24 -17.59 3.51
N ARG A 119 13.80 -16.34 3.76
CA ARG A 119 14.64 -15.11 3.73
C ARG A 119 15.23 -14.79 2.35
N GLY A 120 14.65 -15.32 1.28
CA GLY A 120 15.09 -15.07 -0.09
C GLY A 120 13.92 -14.79 -1.03
N VAL A 121 14.21 -14.18 -2.17
CA VAL A 121 13.23 -14.03 -3.25
C VAL A 121 13.00 -15.41 -3.85
N TYR A 122 11.76 -15.89 -3.77
CA TYR A 122 11.37 -17.17 -4.35
C TYR A 122 11.01 -17.03 -5.84
N ARG A 123 10.14 -16.07 -6.16
CA ARG A 123 9.75 -15.75 -7.54
C ARG A 123 9.33 -14.28 -7.61
N GLN A 124 9.48 -13.69 -8.80
CA GLN A 124 9.01 -12.35 -9.07
C GLN A 124 8.51 -12.24 -10.52
N GLY A 125 7.56 -11.36 -10.78
CA GLY A 125 6.95 -11.15 -12.09
C GLY A 125 5.58 -10.48 -12.00
N LYS A 126 4.91 -10.40 -13.13
CA LYS A 126 3.52 -9.92 -13.14
C LYS A 126 2.59 -10.91 -12.44
N PRO A 127 1.53 -10.44 -11.80
CA PRO A 127 0.57 -11.33 -11.12
C PRO A 127 0.11 -12.51 -12.01
N GLU A 128 -0.24 -12.25 -13.25
CA GLU A 128 -0.76 -13.24 -14.20
C GLU A 128 0.28 -14.32 -14.58
N GLU A 129 1.56 -13.98 -14.49
CA GLU A 129 2.65 -14.87 -14.89
C GLU A 129 3.11 -15.79 -13.75
N ILE A 130 3.02 -15.28 -12.51
CA ILE A 130 3.65 -15.98 -11.38
C ILE A 130 2.68 -16.59 -10.38
N MET A 131 1.45 -16.01 -10.25
CA MET A 131 0.50 -16.45 -9.22
C MET A 131 -0.21 -17.73 -9.65
N THR A 132 0.35 -18.85 -9.26
CA THR A 132 -0.14 -20.22 -9.54
C THR A 132 -0.48 -20.94 -8.24
N THR A 133 -1.31 -22.00 -8.33
CA THR A 133 -1.60 -22.90 -7.19
C THR A 133 -0.34 -23.41 -6.53
N ASP A 134 0.66 -23.84 -7.34
CA ASP A 134 1.92 -24.37 -6.83
C ASP A 134 2.73 -23.31 -6.07
N LEU A 135 2.76 -22.05 -6.57
CA LEU A 135 3.43 -20.96 -5.87
C LEU A 135 2.76 -20.68 -4.54
N VAL A 136 1.42 -20.57 -4.53
CA VAL A 136 0.67 -20.28 -3.29
C VAL A 136 0.86 -21.39 -2.27
N SER A 137 0.75 -22.65 -2.69
CA SER A 137 0.99 -23.79 -1.81
C SER A 137 2.39 -23.80 -1.24
N HIS A 138 3.41 -23.52 -2.08
CA HIS A 138 4.79 -23.53 -1.62
C HIS A 138 5.18 -22.34 -0.75
N VAL A 139 4.76 -21.12 -1.12
CA VAL A 139 5.18 -19.89 -0.42
C VAL A 139 4.40 -19.65 0.85
N PHE A 140 3.09 -19.95 0.84
CA PHE A 140 2.16 -19.62 1.94
C PHE A 140 1.67 -20.85 2.72
N ASP A 141 2.11 -22.06 2.35
CA ASP A 141 1.64 -23.33 2.90
C ASP A 141 0.09 -23.43 2.86
N LEU A 142 -0.53 -22.97 1.76
CA LEU A 142 -1.95 -22.81 1.59
C LEU A 142 -2.45 -23.52 0.33
N ASP A 143 -3.29 -24.53 0.50
CA ASP A 143 -3.98 -25.16 -0.63
C ASP A 143 -5.11 -24.27 -1.13
N CYS A 144 -5.12 -24.01 -2.44
CA CYS A 144 -6.09 -23.12 -3.07
C CYS A 144 -6.43 -23.56 -4.49
N GLN A 145 -7.50 -22.96 -5.01
CA GLN A 145 -7.80 -22.92 -6.43
C GLN A 145 -7.52 -21.51 -6.95
N MET A 146 -6.80 -21.39 -8.05
CA MET A 146 -6.63 -20.13 -8.75
C MET A 146 -7.68 -20.00 -9.86
N THR A 147 -8.27 -18.81 -9.96
CA THR A 147 -9.23 -18.43 -11.01
C THR A 147 -8.98 -16.98 -11.42
N ALA A 148 -9.74 -16.46 -12.38
CA ALA A 148 -9.71 -15.04 -12.71
C ALA A 148 -10.73 -14.27 -11.87
N ASP A 149 -10.35 -13.09 -11.38
CA ASP A 149 -11.28 -12.14 -10.76
C ASP A 149 -12.30 -11.70 -11.82
N PRO A 150 -13.61 -11.87 -11.58
CA PRO A 150 -14.64 -11.59 -12.57
C PRO A 150 -14.79 -10.10 -12.91
N ILE A 151 -14.24 -9.20 -12.11
CA ILE A 151 -14.33 -7.74 -12.28
C ILE A 151 -13.04 -7.20 -12.92
N PHE A 152 -11.88 -7.62 -12.41
CA PHE A 152 -10.58 -7.06 -12.81
C PHE A 152 -9.78 -7.98 -13.74
N GLY A 153 -10.17 -9.27 -13.85
CA GLY A 153 -9.44 -10.25 -14.66
C GLY A 153 -8.11 -10.71 -14.06
N THR A 154 -7.72 -10.18 -12.93
CA THR A 154 -6.46 -10.54 -12.23
C THR A 154 -6.57 -11.92 -11.57
N PRO A 155 -5.46 -12.59 -11.22
CA PRO A 155 -5.50 -13.86 -10.50
C PRO A 155 -6.24 -13.73 -9.17
N LEU A 156 -7.16 -14.66 -8.89
CA LEU A 156 -7.93 -14.76 -7.66
C LEU A 156 -7.64 -16.10 -6.98
N CYS A 157 -7.10 -16.04 -5.79
CA CYS A 157 -6.85 -17.17 -4.93
C CYS A 157 -8.10 -17.49 -4.09
N ILE A 158 -8.62 -18.70 -4.22
CA ILE A 158 -9.73 -19.23 -3.41
C ILE A 158 -9.16 -20.34 -2.51
N PRO A 159 -8.89 -20.06 -1.24
CA PRO A 159 -8.27 -21.04 -0.34
C PRO A 159 -9.23 -22.18 -0.02
N TYR A 160 -8.68 -23.38 0.06
CA TYR A 160 -9.41 -24.53 0.60
C TYR A 160 -9.42 -24.46 2.13
N GLY A 161 -10.60 -24.65 2.70
CA GLY A 161 -10.78 -24.68 4.14
C GLY A 161 -11.85 -25.70 4.54
N LYS A 162 -12.02 -25.89 5.84
CA LYS A 162 -13.07 -26.74 6.39
C LYS A 162 -14.44 -26.03 6.41
N GLY A 163 -14.70 -25.18 5.41
CA GLY A 163 -15.94 -24.45 5.31
C GLY A 163 -17.16 -25.34 5.05
N ARG A 164 -18.35 -24.76 5.18
CA ARG A 164 -19.62 -25.45 4.89
C ARG A 164 -19.70 -25.77 3.39
N LYS A 165 -19.76 -27.06 3.05
CA LYS A 165 -20.12 -27.49 1.68
C LYS A 165 -21.60 -27.26 1.48
N ILE A 166 -22.02 -26.62 0.43
CA ILE A 166 -23.39 -26.40 -0.01
C ILE A 166 -23.79 -27.58 -0.89
#